data_77093898770ce8a7055c6a7fdf2ef89b
#
_entry.id   77093898770ce8a7055c6a7fdf2ef89b
#
_cell.length_a   1.000
_cell.length_b   1.000
_cell.length_c   1.000
_cell.angle_alpha   90.00
_cell.angle_beta   90.00
_cell.angle_gamma   90.00
#
_symmetry.space_group_name_H-M   'P 1'
#
loop_
_entity.id
_entity.type
_entity.pdbx_description
1 polymer ?
#
loop_
_entity_poly.entity_id
_entity_poly.type
_entity_poly.pdbx_seq_one_letter_code
_entity_poly.pdbx_strand_id
1 'polypeptide(L)'
;MTSELKVDKISPASGTAFTLGDSGDTFTIPSGATIANSGTATGFGGGKINQVVQTVKTDTFSSTSTSDFDITGMSVAITPSASNSKILVFGTLNFTTSNYQQGTWISLVRDSTQIFRGDADGSRRRAMFGFEDAGSNENEQKYRVTTSAFQFLDSPSTTSATTYK
;
A
#
# COMPACT_ATOMS: atom_id res chain seq x y z
N MET A 1 46.92 20.95 -6.04
CA MET A 1 47.01 19.90 -7.09
C MET A 1 45.86 18.96 -6.91
N THR A 2 45.09 18.76 -7.93
CA THR A 2 44.09 17.71 -7.93
C THR A 2 44.71 16.40 -8.42
N SER A 3 44.65 15.34 -7.62
CA SER A 3 45.12 14.03 -8.05
C SER A 3 43.95 13.30 -8.75
N GLU A 4 44.23 12.74 -9.93
CA GLU A 4 43.25 12.02 -10.72
C GLU A 4 43.76 10.59 -10.98
N LEU A 5 42.89 9.59 -10.77
CA LEU A 5 43.15 8.20 -11.11
C LEU A 5 42.31 7.83 -12.31
N LYS A 6 42.92 7.51 -13.44
CA LYS A 6 42.25 7.08 -14.68
C LYS A 6 42.50 5.59 -14.88
N VAL A 7 41.45 4.78 -14.68
CA VAL A 7 41.51 3.32 -14.79
C VAL A 7 40.18 2.78 -15.39
N ASP A 8 40.28 1.73 -16.17
CA ASP A 8 39.09 1.09 -16.76
C ASP A 8 38.39 0.18 -15.74
N LYS A 9 39.11 -0.34 -14.77
CA LYS A 9 38.59 -1.24 -13.75
C LYS A 9 39.34 -1.12 -12.44
N ILE A 10 38.63 -1.09 -11.33
CA ILE A 10 39.16 -1.19 -9.99
C ILE A 10 38.62 -2.48 -9.35
N SER A 11 39.49 -3.34 -8.86
CA SER A 11 39.15 -4.59 -8.19
C SER A 11 39.96 -4.72 -6.90
N PRO A 12 39.47 -5.36 -5.84
CA PRO A 12 40.27 -5.65 -4.67
C PRO A 12 41.46 -6.56 -5.05
N ALA A 13 42.60 -6.32 -4.47
CA ALA A 13 43.81 -7.13 -4.69
C ALA A 13 43.65 -8.55 -4.15
N SER A 14 42.85 -8.71 -3.10
CA SER A 14 42.50 -10.00 -2.48
C SER A 14 41.12 -9.87 -1.83
N GLY A 15 40.40 -10.99 -1.72
CA GLY A 15 39.02 -10.99 -1.16
C GLY A 15 37.96 -10.45 -2.12
N THR A 16 36.80 -10.13 -1.57
CA THR A 16 35.60 -9.72 -2.34
C THR A 16 35.11 -8.31 -2.02
N ALA A 17 35.73 -7.62 -1.04
CA ALA A 17 35.35 -6.26 -0.64
C ALA A 17 36.29 -5.22 -1.21
N PHE A 18 35.72 -4.16 -1.74
CA PHE A 18 36.42 -2.94 -2.16
C PHE A 18 35.84 -1.78 -1.36
N THR A 19 36.66 -1.10 -0.56
CA THR A 19 36.24 0.06 0.25
C THR A 19 36.72 1.34 -0.42
N LEU A 20 35.83 2.32 -0.60
CA LEU A 20 36.13 3.66 -1.06
C LEU A 20 35.92 4.63 0.11
N GLY A 21 36.98 5.30 0.54
CA GLY A 21 36.96 6.30 1.61
C GLY A 21 36.86 5.69 3.02
N ASP A 22 37.02 6.58 3.99
CA ASP A 22 36.90 6.30 5.43
C ASP A 22 35.62 6.94 6.00
N SER A 23 35.40 6.73 7.30
CA SER A 23 34.25 7.34 7.99
C SER A 23 34.29 8.87 7.91
N GLY A 24 33.24 9.45 7.33
CA GLY A 24 33.13 10.91 7.11
C GLY A 24 33.49 11.37 5.69
N ASP A 25 34.04 10.50 4.86
CA ASP A 25 34.33 10.81 3.48
C ASP A 25 33.04 10.87 2.63
N THR A 26 33.07 11.72 1.60
CA THR A 26 31.96 11.86 0.66
C THR A 26 32.37 11.33 -0.70
N PHE A 27 31.59 10.40 -1.23
CA PHE A 27 31.68 9.94 -2.61
C PHE A 27 30.65 10.67 -3.48
N THR A 28 31.12 11.56 -4.35
CA THR A 28 30.23 12.35 -5.21
C THR A 28 30.13 11.76 -6.61
N ILE A 29 28.91 11.47 -7.05
CA ILE A 29 28.60 11.14 -8.44
C ILE A 29 28.18 12.43 -9.14
N PRO A 30 28.94 12.93 -10.12
CA PRO A 30 28.60 14.17 -10.79
C PRO A 30 27.32 14.05 -11.63
N SER A 31 26.72 15.19 -11.94
CA SER A 31 25.54 15.25 -12.81
C SER A 31 25.82 14.60 -14.16
N GLY A 32 24.90 13.77 -14.63
CA GLY A 32 25.03 13.01 -15.88
C GLY A 32 25.78 11.67 -15.76
N ALA A 33 26.43 11.39 -14.63
CA ALA A 33 27.02 10.08 -14.36
C ALA A 33 25.99 9.12 -13.74
N THR A 34 26.15 7.83 -14.00
CA THR A 34 25.24 6.77 -13.54
C THR A 34 25.98 5.73 -12.71
N ILE A 35 25.36 5.28 -11.60
CA ILE A 35 25.78 4.06 -10.92
C ILE A 35 24.89 2.92 -11.43
N ALA A 36 25.46 2.03 -12.26
CA ALA A 36 24.80 0.79 -12.65
C ALA A 36 25.07 -0.29 -11.60
N ASN A 37 24.07 -0.64 -10.81
CA ASN A 37 24.17 -1.71 -9.82
C ASN A 37 23.40 -2.94 -10.31
N SER A 38 24.11 -4.01 -10.64
CA SER A 38 23.52 -5.31 -11.02
C SER A 38 23.39 -6.27 -9.84
N GLY A 39 23.91 -5.90 -8.67
CA GLY A 39 23.83 -6.69 -7.45
C GLY A 39 22.86 -6.11 -6.41
N THR A 40 22.95 -6.61 -5.18
CA THR A 40 22.18 -6.08 -4.06
C THR A 40 22.80 -4.77 -3.56
N ALA A 41 22.06 -3.68 -3.59
CA ALA A 41 22.46 -2.41 -2.99
C ALA A 41 22.02 -2.37 -1.52
N THR A 42 22.99 -2.23 -0.59
CA THR A 42 22.72 -2.04 0.83
C THR A 42 23.17 -0.63 1.26
N GLY A 43 22.50 -0.01 2.22
CA GLY A 43 22.90 1.28 2.76
C GLY A 43 22.52 2.53 1.90
N PHE A 44 21.84 2.37 0.79
CA PHE A 44 21.35 3.50 -0.02
C PHE A 44 20.05 4.05 0.58
N GLY A 45 20.15 4.84 1.64
CA GLY A 45 19.04 5.57 2.24
C GLY A 45 17.96 4.68 2.89
N GLY A 46 17.47 5.09 4.05
CA GLY A 46 16.25 4.53 4.64
C GLY A 46 14.99 5.01 3.89
N GLY A 47 13.92 4.23 3.95
CA GLY A 47 12.62 4.68 3.47
C GLY A 47 12.35 4.52 1.98
N LYS A 48 12.85 3.46 1.35
CA LYS A 48 12.54 3.18 -0.06
C LYS A 48 11.13 2.59 -0.21
N ILE A 49 10.39 3.09 -1.19
CA ILE A 49 9.22 2.40 -1.74
C ILE A 49 9.75 1.39 -2.75
N ASN A 50 9.70 0.12 -2.39
CA ASN A 50 10.25 -0.96 -3.22
C ASN A 50 9.28 -1.44 -4.30
N GLN A 51 7.97 -1.31 -4.04
CA GLN A 51 6.93 -1.76 -4.96
C GLN A 51 5.68 -0.89 -4.82
N VAL A 52 5.04 -0.61 -5.94
CA VAL A 52 3.72 0.02 -6.01
C VAL A 52 2.85 -0.86 -6.90
N VAL A 53 1.67 -1.22 -6.41
CA VAL A 53 0.64 -1.95 -7.15
C VAL A 53 -0.68 -1.21 -7.02
N GLN A 54 -1.51 -1.29 -8.03
CA GLN A 54 -2.78 -0.56 -8.08
C GLN A 54 -3.87 -1.42 -8.70
N THR A 55 -5.09 -1.26 -8.20
CA THR A 55 -6.33 -1.67 -8.87
C THR A 55 -7.25 -0.47 -9.00
N VAL A 56 -7.94 -0.39 -10.12
CA VAL A 56 -8.94 0.64 -10.39
C VAL A 56 -10.20 -0.05 -10.89
N LYS A 57 -11.33 0.25 -10.25
CA LYS A 57 -12.65 -0.21 -10.66
C LYS A 57 -13.47 0.98 -11.13
N THR A 58 -13.86 0.99 -12.39
CA THR A 58 -14.64 2.06 -13.05
C THR A 58 -16.06 1.64 -13.37
N ASP A 59 -16.34 0.34 -13.37
CA ASP A 59 -17.67 -0.22 -13.56
C ASP A 59 -18.46 -0.23 -12.24
N THR A 60 -19.77 -0.32 -12.35
CA THR A 60 -20.66 -0.39 -11.19
C THR A 60 -20.68 -1.80 -10.59
N PHE A 61 -20.91 -1.84 -9.28
CA PHE A 61 -21.16 -3.07 -8.54
C PHE A 61 -22.33 -2.84 -7.60
N SER A 62 -23.23 -3.79 -7.47
CA SER A 62 -24.37 -3.73 -6.54
C SER A 62 -24.60 -5.07 -5.87
N SER A 63 -25.08 -5.05 -4.64
CA SER A 63 -25.45 -6.24 -3.87
C SER A 63 -26.58 -5.91 -2.91
N THR A 64 -27.42 -6.89 -2.66
CA THR A 64 -28.47 -6.85 -1.62
C THR A 64 -28.11 -7.75 -0.44
N SER A 65 -26.87 -8.26 -0.39
CA SER A 65 -26.41 -9.14 0.68
C SER A 65 -26.34 -8.40 2.01
N THR A 66 -26.79 -9.05 3.05
CA THR A 66 -26.66 -8.61 4.45
C THR A 66 -25.43 -9.21 5.14
N SER A 67 -24.72 -10.10 4.47
CA SER A 67 -23.45 -10.69 4.90
C SER A 67 -22.30 -10.02 4.20
N ASP A 68 -21.10 -10.08 4.80
CA ASP A 68 -19.88 -9.59 4.17
C ASP A 68 -19.60 -10.34 2.86
N PHE A 69 -19.19 -9.61 1.85
CA PHE A 69 -18.85 -10.14 0.52
C PHE A 69 -17.74 -9.29 -0.12
N ASP A 70 -17.02 -9.88 -1.05
CA ASP A 70 -15.98 -9.18 -1.80
C ASP A 70 -16.59 -8.34 -2.93
N ILE A 71 -16.11 -7.10 -3.09
CA ILE A 71 -16.45 -6.27 -4.24
C ILE A 71 -15.62 -6.76 -5.43
N THR A 72 -16.25 -7.43 -6.38
CA THR A 72 -15.57 -7.96 -7.57
C THR A 72 -14.78 -6.87 -8.30
N GLY A 73 -13.52 -7.10 -8.56
CA GLY A 73 -12.62 -6.14 -9.21
C GLY A 73 -11.93 -5.15 -8.26
N MET A 74 -12.23 -5.20 -6.93
CA MET A 74 -11.59 -4.37 -5.91
C MET A 74 -10.59 -5.18 -5.09
N SER A 75 -9.65 -5.81 -5.76
CA SER A 75 -8.58 -6.55 -5.08
C SER A 75 -7.23 -6.30 -5.75
N VAL A 76 -6.17 -6.28 -4.97
CA VAL A 76 -4.80 -6.15 -5.44
C VAL A 76 -3.87 -7.02 -4.62
N ALA A 77 -2.97 -7.71 -5.29
CA ALA A 77 -1.95 -8.53 -4.63
C ALA A 77 -0.60 -7.83 -4.66
N ILE A 78 0.14 -7.93 -3.57
CA ILE A 78 1.51 -7.45 -3.42
C ILE A 78 2.34 -8.51 -2.72
N THR A 79 3.60 -8.67 -3.12
CA THR A 79 4.54 -9.60 -2.47
C THR A 79 5.60 -8.80 -1.74
N PRO A 80 5.60 -8.79 -0.40
CA PRO A 80 6.61 -8.08 0.37
C PRO A 80 8.00 -8.66 0.15
N SER A 81 9.02 -7.81 0.02
CA SER A 81 10.41 -8.24 -0.19
C SER A 81 11.08 -8.76 1.08
N ALA A 82 10.54 -8.47 2.26
CA ALA A 82 11.02 -8.94 3.55
C ALA A 82 9.87 -9.08 4.54
N SER A 83 9.99 -9.95 5.54
CA SER A 83 8.96 -10.18 6.55
C SER A 83 8.68 -8.97 7.45
N ASN A 84 9.62 -8.04 7.54
CA ASN A 84 9.45 -6.77 8.26
C ASN A 84 8.99 -5.60 7.36
N SER A 85 8.71 -5.85 6.09
CA SER A 85 8.17 -4.85 5.18
C SER A 85 6.84 -4.30 5.69
N LYS A 86 6.62 -3.01 5.46
CA LYS A 86 5.34 -2.35 5.72
C LYS A 86 4.62 -2.12 4.40
N ILE A 87 3.30 -2.23 4.40
CA ILE A 87 2.47 -1.99 3.23
C ILE A 87 1.52 -0.84 3.56
N LEU A 88 1.69 0.27 2.84
CA LEU A 88 0.74 1.37 2.90
C LEU A 88 -0.39 1.09 1.92
N VAL A 89 -1.57 0.82 2.47
CA VAL A 89 -2.82 0.65 1.71
C VAL A 89 -3.59 1.95 1.77
N PHE A 90 -3.94 2.50 0.63
CA PHE A 90 -4.78 3.69 0.57
C PHE A 90 -5.69 3.64 -0.66
N GLY A 91 -6.80 4.32 -0.57
CA GLY A 91 -7.75 4.34 -1.67
C GLY A 91 -8.89 5.33 -1.45
N THR A 92 -9.71 5.45 -2.48
CA THR A 92 -10.95 6.23 -2.47
C THR A 92 -12.06 5.38 -3.05
N LEU A 93 -13.20 5.33 -2.36
CA LEU A 93 -14.39 4.63 -2.81
C LEU A 93 -15.55 5.60 -2.92
N ASN A 94 -16.30 5.46 -4.01
CA ASN A 94 -17.61 6.09 -4.20
C ASN A 94 -18.68 5.02 -4.05
N PHE A 95 -19.59 5.19 -3.11
CA PHE A 95 -20.65 4.22 -2.86
C PHE A 95 -21.93 4.89 -2.40
N THR A 96 -23.01 4.17 -2.50
CA THR A 96 -24.34 4.61 -2.10
C THR A 96 -25.16 3.42 -1.59
N THR A 97 -26.27 3.71 -0.93
CA THR A 97 -27.34 2.73 -0.69
C THR A 97 -28.57 3.13 -1.50
N SER A 98 -29.30 2.15 -1.98
CA SER A 98 -30.54 2.39 -2.75
C SER A 98 -31.79 2.52 -1.86
N ASN A 99 -31.68 2.16 -0.60
CA ASN A 99 -32.80 2.16 0.34
C ASN A 99 -32.53 3.10 1.52
N TYR A 100 -33.54 3.86 1.91
CA TYR A 100 -33.48 4.63 3.15
C TYR A 100 -33.48 3.70 4.38
N GLN A 101 -32.95 4.17 5.50
CA GLN A 101 -32.78 3.40 6.74
C GLN A 101 -31.93 2.14 6.58
N GLN A 102 -31.11 2.09 5.54
CA GLN A 102 -30.14 1.01 5.30
C GLN A 102 -28.71 1.53 5.45
N GLY A 103 -27.85 0.72 6.01
CA GLY A 103 -26.44 1.03 6.15
C GLY A 103 -25.58 0.26 5.16
N THR A 104 -24.58 0.92 4.62
CA THR A 104 -23.50 0.28 3.88
C THR A 104 -22.23 0.37 4.71
N TRP A 105 -21.56 -0.75 4.91
CA TRP A 105 -20.36 -0.87 5.73
C TRP A 105 -19.23 -1.43 4.88
N ILE A 106 -18.10 -0.77 4.92
CA ILE A 106 -16.92 -1.15 4.13
C ILE A 106 -15.82 -1.61 5.09
N SER A 107 -15.22 -2.72 4.77
CA SER A 107 -14.11 -3.29 5.52
C SER A 107 -12.90 -3.46 4.60
N LEU A 108 -11.71 -3.24 5.12
CA LEU A 108 -10.48 -3.62 4.47
C LEU A 108 -10.11 -5.04 4.90
N VAL A 109 -9.87 -5.91 3.93
CA VAL A 109 -9.54 -7.31 4.17
C VAL A 109 -8.16 -7.62 3.60
N ARG A 110 -7.32 -8.25 4.42
CA ARG A 110 -6.06 -8.87 3.99
C ARG A 110 -6.27 -10.37 3.91
N ASP A 111 -6.17 -10.93 2.72
CA ASP A 111 -6.49 -12.34 2.41
C ASP A 111 -7.91 -12.73 2.87
N SER A 112 -8.04 -13.31 4.04
CA SER A 112 -9.32 -13.64 4.68
C SER A 112 -9.58 -12.91 6.00
N THR A 113 -8.67 -12.01 6.39
CA THR A 113 -8.74 -11.33 7.69
C THR A 113 -9.15 -9.88 7.52
N GLN A 114 -10.23 -9.46 8.17
CA GLN A 114 -10.58 -8.05 8.26
C GLN A 114 -9.56 -7.29 9.11
N ILE A 115 -9.00 -6.25 8.55
CA ILE A 115 -8.03 -5.35 9.19
C ILE A 115 -8.59 -3.94 9.21
N PHE A 116 -7.87 -3.01 9.84
CA PHE A 116 -8.26 -1.60 9.91
C PHE A 116 -9.72 -1.38 10.34
N ARG A 117 -10.08 -1.92 11.46
CA ARG A 117 -11.40 -1.76 12.09
C ARG A 117 -11.26 -1.44 13.56
N GLY A 118 -12.20 -0.66 14.11
CA GLY A 118 -12.23 -0.30 15.53
C GLY A 118 -12.34 -1.52 16.46
N ASP A 119 -12.09 -1.32 17.74
CA ASP A 119 -12.28 -2.34 18.76
C ASP A 119 -13.75 -2.72 18.93
N ALA A 120 -13.99 -3.88 19.55
CA ALA A 120 -15.35 -4.33 19.83
C ALA A 120 -15.97 -3.47 20.94
N ASP A 121 -17.21 -3.03 20.73
CA ASP A 121 -18.01 -2.32 21.70
C ASP A 121 -19.46 -2.84 21.65
N GLY A 122 -19.75 -3.79 22.49
CA GLY A 122 -21.05 -4.47 22.54
C GLY A 122 -21.42 -5.07 21.17
N SER A 123 -22.60 -4.75 20.68
CA SER A 123 -23.15 -5.23 19.41
C SER A 123 -22.86 -4.28 18.22
N ARG A 124 -22.09 -3.25 18.41
CA ARG A 124 -21.75 -2.30 17.34
C ARG A 124 -21.03 -2.99 16.19
N ARG A 125 -21.43 -2.65 14.96
CA ARG A 125 -20.74 -3.15 13.76
C ARG A 125 -19.34 -2.56 13.68
N ARG A 126 -18.37 -3.42 13.41
CA ARG A 126 -16.97 -3.06 13.22
C ARG A 126 -16.67 -3.01 11.73
N ALA A 127 -16.26 -1.86 11.25
CA ALA A 127 -15.92 -1.63 9.85
C ALA A 127 -14.79 -0.60 9.75
N MET A 128 -14.21 -0.46 8.58
CA MET A 128 -13.28 0.63 8.25
C MET A 128 -14.01 1.96 8.21
N PHE A 129 -15.11 2.01 7.49
CA PHE A 129 -16.08 3.10 7.50
C PHE A 129 -17.47 2.57 7.12
N GLY A 130 -18.47 3.36 7.43
CA GLY A 130 -19.84 3.04 7.11
C GLY A 130 -20.67 4.30 6.89
N PHE A 131 -21.74 4.11 6.20
CA PHE A 131 -22.76 5.12 5.96
C PHE A 131 -24.09 4.49 6.31
N GLU A 132 -24.81 5.14 7.21
CA GLU A 132 -26.18 4.80 7.52
C GLU A 132 -27.06 5.98 7.16
N ASP A 133 -28.06 5.72 6.38
CA ASP A 133 -28.96 6.77 5.99
C ASP A 133 -30.12 6.88 6.98
N ALA A 134 -30.13 7.96 7.74
CA ALA A 134 -31.18 8.32 8.68
C ALA A 134 -32.31 9.14 8.04
N GLY A 135 -32.33 9.28 6.72
CA GLY A 135 -33.31 10.09 6.01
C GLY A 135 -34.74 9.57 6.12
N SER A 136 -35.68 10.47 5.97
CA SER A 136 -37.12 10.19 6.07
C SER A 136 -37.80 9.91 4.72
N ASN A 137 -37.05 9.87 3.60
CA ASN A 137 -37.62 9.91 2.26
C ASN A 137 -36.76 9.13 1.26
N GLU A 138 -37.31 8.08 0.65
CA GLU A 138 -36.62 7.22 -0.34
C GLU A 138 -36.15 7.97 -1.60
N ASN A 139 -36.80 9.07 -1.98
CA ASN A 139 -36.46 9.77 -3.21
C ASN A 139 -35.22 10.65 -3.13
N GLU A 140 -34.84 11.08 -1.92
CA GLU A 140 -33.66 11.90 -1.73
C GLU A 140 -32.35 11.09 -1.71
N GLN A 141 -32.44 9.81 -1.49
CA GLN A 141 -31.35 8.94 -1.10
C GLN A 141 -30.69 8.20 -2.27
N LYS A 142 -31.46 7.71 -3.21
CA LYS A 142 -30.93 6.95 -4.35
C LYS A 142 -30.03 7.74 -5.30
N TYR A 143 -29.91 9.05 -5.07
CA TYR A 143 -29.01 9.93 -5.83
C TYR A 143 -27.80 10.41 -5.02
N ARG A 144 -27.68 10.05 -3.75
CA ARG A 144 -26.54 10.43 -2.92
C ARG A 144 -25.40 9.47 -3.13
N VAL A 145 -24.25 10.00 -3.52
CA VAL A 145 -23.00 9.27 -3.57
C VAL A 145 -22.11 9.76 -2.43
N THR A 146 -21.63 8.84 -1.63
CA THR A 146 -20.64 9.12 -0.58
C THR A 146 -19.27 8.74 -1.08
N THR A 147 -18.33 9.66 -0.97
CA THR A 147 -16.91 9.43 -1.24
C THR A 147 -16.18 9.26 0.07
N SER A 148 -15.51 8.15 0.26
CA SER A 148 -14.66 7.92 1.42
C SER A 148 -13.25 7.56 0.98
N ALA A 149 -12.27 8.24 1.58
CA ALA A 149 -10.86 7.96 1.41
C ALA A 149 -10.31 7.31 2.68
N PHE A 150 -9.35 6.41 2.51
CA PHE A 150 -8.70 5.74 3.62
C PHE A 150 -7.20 5.58 3.36
N GLN A 151 -6.47 5.43 4.46
CA GLN A 151 -5.07 5.01 4.45
C GLN A 151 -4.80 4.14 5.67
N PHE A 152 -4.02 3.10 5.49
CA PHE A 152 -3.66 2.16 6.56
C PHE A 152 -2.26 1.59 6.31
N LEU A 153 -1.40 1.65 7.32
CA LEU A 153 -0.08 1.05 7.27
C LEU A 153 -0.11 -0.33 7.92
N ASP A 154 -0.10 -1.36 7.10
CA ASP A 154 -0.13 -2.76 7.54
C ASP A 154 1.26 -3.35 7.74
N SER A 155 1.31 -4.38 8.56
CA SER A 155 2.49 -5.20 8.84
C SER A 155 2.14 -6.68 8.63
N PRO A 156 2.15 -7.18 7.39
CA PRO A 156 1.69 -8.53 7.08
C PRO A 156 2.61 -9.63 7.61
N SER A 157 3.86 -9.29 7.95
CA SER A 157 4.87 -10.19 8.51
C SER A 157 5.13 -11.44 7.66
N THR A 158 5.10 -11.29 6.34
CA THR A 158 5.30 -12.38 5.37
C THR A 158 6.08 -11.91 4.16
N THR A 159 6.65 -12.85 3.42
CA THR A 159 7.22 -12.67 2.08
C THR A 159 6.38 -13.35 1.00
N SER A 160 5.25 -13.94 1.36
CA SER A 160 4.28 -14.50 0.41
C SER A 160 3.40 -13.42 -0.20
N ALA A 161 2.83 -13.70 -1.36
CA ALA A 161 1.83 -12.83 -1.96
C ALA A 161 0.65 -12.63 -1.01
N THR A 162 0.27 -11.39 -0.79
CA THR A 162 -0.78 -10.96 0.12
C THR A 162 -1.80 -10.14 -0.66
N THR A 163 -3.07 -10.47 -0.55
CA THR A 163 -4.15 -9.82 -1.28
C THR A 163 -4.90 -8.85 -0.36
N TYR A 164 -5.04 -7.61 -0.79
CA TYR A 164 -5.89 -6.60 -0.16
C TYR A 164 -7.16 -6.40 -1.00
N LYS A 165 -8.29 -6.35 -0.32
CA LYS A 165 -9.62 -6.20 -0.93
C LYS A 165 -10.61 -5.52 0.02
#